data_07adc266f1ffc4899291c32f0a2252f2
#
_entry.id   07adc266f1ffc4899291c32f0a2252f2
#
_cell.length_a   1.000
_cell.length_b   1.000
_cell.length_c   1.000
_cell.angle_alpha   90.00
_cell.angle_beta   90.00
_cell.angle_gamma   90.00
#
_symmetry.space_group_name_H-M   'P 1'
#
loop_
_entity.id
_entity.type
_entity.pdbx_description
1 polymer ?
#
loop_
_entity_poly.entity_id
_entity_poly.type
_entity_poly.pdbx_seq_one_letter_code
_entity_poly.pdbx_strand_id
1 'polypeptide(L)'
;MAIRRSHKLWKSRKFRRSSSLRALRRSERGLRIETLEDRRLLALGPQLIGVLPNAGSLLVEGDIRNVAPQELLFKFDESQVFTDDPATLQRAFQITRAGGDGVFGDVVDGIGDDVVVTPGYVGLVTGTTNQLVLRFQDRLVDDHYRLVVKGTGVDALRNADGMALNDLTDDNVDNGADY
;
A
#
# COMPACT_ATOMS: atom_id res chain seq x y z
N MET A 1 11.20 85.06 -83.43
CA MET A 1 11.06 83.64 -83.31
C MET A 1 11.79 83.25 -82.02
N ALA A 2 11.01 83.15 -80.89
CA ALA A 2 11.59 82.94 -79.52
C ALA A 2 11.11 81.65 -78.97
N ILE A 3 12.03 80.74 -78.71
CA ILE A 3 11.74 79.41 -78.15
C ILE A 3 11.82 79.50 -76.60
N ARG A 4 10.70 79.40 -75.99
CA ARG A 4 10.61 79.29 -74.51
C ARG A 4 10.98 77.86 -74.07
N ARG A 5 12.03 77.71 -73.31
CA ARG A 5 12.35 76.46 -72.58
C ARG A 5 11.69 76.52 -71.24
N SER A 6 10.72 75.61 -71.00
CA SER A 6 10.12 75.40 -69.73
C SER A 6 10.98 74.43 -68.85
N HIS A 7 11.51 74.93 -67.74
CA HIS A 7 12.15 74.13 -66.77
C HIS A 7 11.10 73.44 -65.89
N LYS A 8 10.99 72.14 -66.01
CA LYS A 8 10.19 71.33 -65.07
C LYS A 8 10.98 71.16 -63.78
N LEU A 9 10.54 71.75 -62.73
CA LEU A 9 11.01 71.54 -61.39
C LEU A 9 10.67 70.10 -60.93
N TRP A 10 11.70 69.31 -60.74
CA TRP A 10 11.58 67.96 -60.17
C TRP A 10 11.50 68.08 -58.67
N LYS A 11 10.27 67.93 -58.11
CA LYS A 11 10.08 67.81 -56.66
C LYS A 11 10.58 66.42 -56.19
N SER A 12 11.69 66.36 -55.54
CA SER A 12 12.16 65.17 -54.86
C SER A 12 11.25 64.85 -53.70
N ARG A 13 10.49 63.79 -53.84
CA ARG A 13 9.72 63.23 -52.73
C ARG A 13 10.70 62.55 -51.76
N LYS A 14 10.94 63.17 -50.62
CA LYS A 14 11.60 62.49 -49.49
C LYS A 14 10.74 61.36 -49.04
N PHE A 15 11.12 60.13 -49.31
CA PHE A 15 10.59 58.92 -48.70
C PHE A 15 10.96 58.96 -47.23
N ARG A 16 9.98 59.29 -46.37
CA ARG A 16 10.09 59.03 -44.94
C ARG A 16 10.01 57.50 -44.78
N ARG A 17 11.12 56.86 -44.55
CA ARG A 17 11.17 55.51 -44.03
C ARG A 17 10.64 55.57 -42.59
N SER A 18 9.37 55.23 -42.39
CA SER A 18 8.83 54.91 -41.08
C SER A 18 9.46 53.58 -40.69
N SER A 19 10.51 53.63 -39.89
CA SER A 19 11.02 52.47 -39.19
C SER A 19 9.99 52.11 -38.09
N SER A 20 9.01 51.32 -38.48
CA SER A 20 8.19 50.59 -37.47
C SER A 20 9.11 49.57 -36.84
N LEU A 21 9.78 49.97 -35.79
CA LEU A 21 10.35 49.04 -34.84
C LEU A 21 9.19 48.24 -34.24
N ARG A 22 8.84 47.14 -34.89
CA ARG A 22 8.07 46.09 -34.25
C ARG A 22 8.89 45.66 -33.04
N ALA A 23 8.57 46.24 -31.90
CA ALA A 23 8.98 45.69 -30.63
C ALA A 23 8.51 44.24 -30.61
N LEU A 24 9.46 43.32 -30.85
CA LEU A 24 9.26 41.93 -30.54
C LEU A 24 8.99 41.87 -29.03
N ARG A 25 7.69 41.86 -28.68
CA ARG A 25 7.28 41.46 -27.36
C ARG A 25 7.82 40.03 -27.17
N ARG A 26 8.97 39.94 -26.57
CA ARG A 26 9.47 38.73 -26.00
C ARG A 26 8.42 38.31 -24.99
N SER A 27 7.56 37.39 -25.41
CA SER A 27 6.71 36.67 -24.49
C SER A 27 7.64 35.95 -23.54
N GLU A 28 7.91 36.55 -22.40
CA GLU A 28 8.49 35.85 -21.29
C GLU A 28 7.47 34.77 -20.91
N ARG A 29 7.69 33.58 -21.47
CA ARG A 29 7.05 32.38 -20.95
C ARG A 29 7.68 32.17 -19.59
N GLY A 30 7.10 32.81 -18.56
CA GLY A 30 7.37 32.45 -17.20
C GLY A 30 7.11 30.95 -17.10
N LEU A 31 8.15 30.17 -16.81
CA LEU A 31 8.00 28.82 -16.37
C LEU A 31 7.16 28.91 -15.09
N ARG A 32 5.86 28.71 -15.18
CA ARG A 32 5.06 28.35 -14.04
C ARG A 32 5.54 26.96 -13.65
N ILE A 33 6.35 26.91 -12.61
CA ILE A 33 6.54 25.68 -11.86
C ILE A 33 5.17 25.46 -11.22
N GLU A 34 4.38 24.59 -11.82
CA GLU A 34 3.23 24.05 -11.14
C GLU A 34 3.81 23.40 -9.89
N THR A 35 3.37 23.85 -8.72
CA THR A 35 3.65 23.12 -7.49
C THR A 35 3.17 21.72 -7.78
N LEU A 36 4.10 20.75 -7.81
CA LEU A 36 3.76 19.34 -7.82
C LEU A 36 2.70 19.21 -6.73
N GLU A 37 1.49 18.84 -7.14
CA GLU A 37 0.49 18.42 -6.17
C GLU A 37 1.23 17.50 -5.22
N ASP A 38 1.13 17.79 -3.92
CA ASP A 38 1.52 16.82 -2.91
C ASP A 38 0.77 15.55 -3.30
N ARG A 39 1.43 14.68 -4.04
CA ARG A 39 0.98 13.30 -4.15
C ARG A 39 1.10 12.81 -2.72
N ARG A 40 0.05 13.03 -1.95
CA ARG A 40 -0.20 12.17 -0.83
C ARG A 40 -0.23 10.78 -1.46
N LEU A 41 0.88 10.10 -1.37
CA LEU A 41 0.84 8.66 -1.37
C LEU A 41 -0.23 8.36 -0.34
N LEU A 42 -1.42 7.98 -0.80
CA LEU A 42 -2.42 7.43 0.08
C LEU A 42 -1.66 6.30 0.76
N ALA A 43 -1.29 6.52 2.02
CA ALA A 43 -0.60 5.51 2.78
C ALA A 43 -1.64 4.40 2.94
N LEU A 44 -1.51 3.38 2.11
CA LEU A 44 -2.30 2.17 2.22
C LEU A 44 -1.93 1.49 3.52
N GLY A 45 -2.89 0.84 4.16
CA GLY A 45 -2.64 -0.01 5.30
C GLY A 45 -1.64 -1.11 4.98
N PRO A 46 -1.12 -1.83 5.98
CA PRO A 46 -0.17 -2.91 5.77
C PRO A 46 -0.76 -4.00 4.89
N GLN A 47 0.03 -4.48 3.93
CA GLN A 47 -0.32 -5.60 3.06
C GLN A 47 0.50 -6.82 3.48
N LEU A 48 -0.16 -7.96 3.68
CA LEU A 48 0.49 -9.22 4.00
C LEU A 48 1.13 -9.82 2.75
N ILE A 49 2.46 -9.88 2.71
CA ILE A 49 3.21 -10.44 1.58
C ILE A 49 3.34 -11.97 1.70
N GLY A 50 3.41 -12.48 2.93
CA GLY A 50 3.51 -13.90 3.13
C GLY A 50 3.69 -14.35 4.56
N VAL A 51 3.41 -15.62 4.78
CA VAL A 51 3.57 -16.31 6.08
C VAL A 51 4.58 -17.43 5.92
N LEU A 52 5.56 -17.51 6.81
CA LEU A 52 6.62 -18.52 6.78
C LEU A 52 6.62 -19.30 8.10
N PRO A 53 6.32 -20.60 8.08
CA PRO A 53 6.42 -21.44 9.26
C PRO A 53 7.89 -21.73 9.60
N ASN A 54 8.28 -21.51 10.84
CA ASN A 54 9.67 -21.70 11.33
C ASN A 54 10.72 -21.02 10.44
N ALA A 55 10.43 -19.84 9.88
CA ALA A 55 11.23 -19.14 8.86
C ALA A 55 11.60 -20.00 7.63
N GLY A 56 10.80 -21.01 7.32
CA GLY A 56 10.98 -21.90 6.17
C GLY A 56 10.39 -21.34 4.86
N SER A 57 9.84 -22.23 4.04
CA SER A 57 9.16 -21.85 2.79
C SER A 57 7.81 -21.19 3.06
N LEU A 58 7.37 -20.38 2.12
CA LEU A 58 6.08 -19.69 2.17
C LEU A 58 4.93 -20.68 2.41
N LEU A 59 4.02 -20.32 3.28
CA LEU A 59 2.78 -21.05 3.52
C LEU A 59 1.76 -20.63 2.47
N VAL A 60 1.07 -21.57 1.89
CA VAL A 60 -0.05 -21.34 0.96
C VAL A 60 -1.27 -22.10 1.46
N GLU A 61 -2.45 -21.67 1.00
CA GLU A 61 -3.69 -22.34 1.33
C GLU A 61 -3.66 -23.80 0.89
N GLY A 62 -4.11 -24.71 1.76
CA GLY A 62 -4.10 -26.14 1.52
C GLY A 62 -2.74 -26.83 1.74
N ASP A 63 -1.73 -26.13 2.22
CA ASP A 63 -0.44 -26.72 2.51
C ASP A 63 -0.53 -27.81 3.58
N ILE A 64 0.11 -28.96 3.30
CA ILE A 64 0.24 -30.07 4.25
C ILE A 64 1.66 -30.11 4.78
N ARG A 65 1.82 -30.06 6.09
CA ARG A 65 3.11 -30.10 6.77
C ARG A 65 3.25 -31.36 7.61
N ASN A 66 4.35 -32.08 7.41
CA ASN A 66 4.66 -33.29 8.20
C ASN A 66 5.19 -32.96 9.62
N VAL A 67 5.57 -31.68 9.85
CA VAL A 67 6.04 -31.20 11.13
C VAL A 67 5.28 -29.95 11.48
N ALA A 68 4.64 -29.96 12.64
CA ALA A 68 3.92 -28.81 13.16
C ALA A 68 4.87 -27.63 13.38
N PRO A 69 4.55 -26.43 12.86
CA PRO A 69 5.36 -25.26 13.13
C PRO A 69 5.28 -24.85 14.61
N GLN A 70 6.37 -24.33 15.13
CA GLN A 70 6.41 -23.73 16.47
C GLN A 70 6.13 -22.22 16.42
N GLU A 71 6.45 -21.62 15.27
CA GLU A 71 6.20 -20.20 15.02
C GLU A 71 5.83 -19.96 13.57
N LEU A 72 5.11 -18.86 13.36
CA LEU A 72 4.79 -18.29 12.05
C LEU A 72 5.38 -16.90 11.96
N LEU A 73 6.11 -16.64 10.88
CA LEU A 73 6.65 -15.33 10.56
C LEU A 73 5.78 -14.67 9.49
N PHE A 74 5.19 -13.54 9.81
CA PHE A 74 4.38 -12.72 8.90
C PHE A 74 5.24 -11.61 8.33
N LYS A 75 5.29 -11.50 7.01
CA LYS A 75 5.98 -10.41 6.32
C LYS A 75 4.96 -9.49 5.67
N PHE A 76 5.12 -8.21 5.94
CA PHE A 76 4.33 -7.15 5.33
C PHE A 76 5.20 -6.33 4.37
N ASP A 77 4.59 -5.47 3.59
CA ASP A 77 5.28 -4.56 2.68
C ASP A 77 6.32 -3.69 3.43
N GLU A 78 7.37 -3.27 2.74
CA GLU A 78 8.56 -2.65 3.36
C GLU A 78 8.29 -1.28 4.00
N SER A 79 7.23 -0.59 3.57
CA SER A 79 6.88 0.74 4.08
C SER A 79 6.20 0.72 5.45
N GLN A 80 5.86 -0.45 5.98
CA GLN A 80 5.05 -0.58 7.17
C GLN A 80 5.87 -0.58 8.47
N VAL A 81 5.30 0.05 9.48
CA VAL A 81 5.84 0.06 10.84
C VAL A 81 4.74 -0.35 11.80
N PHE A 82 4.95 -1.43 12.55
CA PHE A 82 4.02 -1.86 13.59
C PHE A 82 4.47 -1.38 14.97
N THR A 83 3.51 -1.14 15.85
CA THR A 83 3.79 -0.90 17.26
C THR A 83 4.04 -2.23 17.96
N ASP A 84 5.08 -2.29 18.78
CA ASP A 84 5.38 -3.48 19.58
C ASP A 84 4.52 -3.53 20.84
N ASP A 85 3.23 -3.84 20.66
CA ASP A 85 2.27 -4.10 21.73
C ASP A 85 1.70 -5.51 21.57
N PRO A 86 2.29 -6.52 22.23
CA PRO A 86 1.90 -7.92 22.07
C PRO A 86 0.43 -8.18 22.37
N ALA A 87 -0.17 -7.44 23.30
CA ALA A 87 -1.57 -7.65 23.68
C ALA A 87 -2.54 -7.19 22.58
N THR A 88 -2.22 -6.10 21.90
CA THR A 88 -2.99 -5.61 20.75
C THR A 88 -2.73 -6.48 19.52
N LEU A 89 -1.48 -6.80 19.24
CA LEU A 89 -1.13 -7.65 18.11
C LEU A 89 -1.78 -9.04 18.22
N GLN A 90 -1.77 -9.65 19.39
CA GLN A 90 -2.34 -10.98 19.59
C GLN A 90 -3.82 -11.07 19.22
N ARG A 91 -4.61 -10.02 19.48
CA ARG A 91 -6.04 -10.00 19.16
C ARG A 91 -6.34 -9.97 17.66
N ALA A 92 -5.38 -9.51 16.88
CA ALA A 92 -5.50 -9.46 15.43
C ALA A 92 -5.33 -10.83 14.75
N PHE A 93 -4.84 -11.83 15.47
CA PHE A 93 -4.62 -13.17 14.94
C PHE A 93 -5.60 -14.16 15.55
N GLN A 94 -6.34 -14.84 14.72
CA GLN A 94 -7.25 -15.92 15.13
C GLN A 94 -6.82 -17.21 14.46
N ILE A 95 -6.62 -18.25 15.28
CA ILE A 95 -6.30 -19.58 14.82
C ILE A 95 -7.40 -20.51 15.30
N THR A 96 -7.95 -21.28 14.39
CA THR A 96 -8.97 -22.28 14.67
C THR A 96 -8.52 -23.61 14.11
N ARG A 97 -8.65 -24.66 14.86
CA ARG A 97 -8.50 -26.03 14.34
C ARG A 97 -9.88 -26.63 14.15
N ALA A 98 -10.04 -27.46 13.12
CA ALA A 98 -11.31 -28.02 12.72
C ALA A 98 -11.87 -29.11 13.66
N GLY A 99 -11.03 -29.65 14.58
CA GLY A 99 -11.48 -30.71 15.47
C GLY A 99 -11.50 -32.10 14.85
N GLY A 100 -12.37 -32.96 15.37
CA GLY A 100 -12.32 -34.39 15.03
C GLY A 100 -12.78 -34.78 13.64
N ASP A 101 -13.59 -33.95 13.00
CA ASP A 101 -14.15 -34.21 11.67
C ASP A 101 -13.39 -33.54 10.51
N GLY A 102 -12.48 -32.59 10.82
CA GLY A 102 -11.66 -31.89 9.85
C GLY A 102 -12.41 -30.82 9.04
N VAL A 103 -13.59 -30.40 9.46
CA VAL A 103 -14.44 -29.42 8.77
C VAL A 103 -14.67 -28.20 9.63
N PHE A 104 -14.46 -27.01 9.07
CA PHE A 104 -14.66 -25.75 9.83
C PHE A 104 -16.11 -25.27 9.78
N GLY A 105 -16.60 -24.85 10.93
CA GLY A 105 -17.88 -24.13 11.06
C GLY A 105 -19.11 -24.99 10.96
N ASP A 106 -18.97 -26.31 11.04
CA ASP A 106 -20.07 -27.21 11.12
C ASP A 106 -20.48 -27.51 12.56
N VAL A 107 -21.62 -28.10 12.72
CA VAL A 107 -22.19 -28.48 13.99
C VAL A 107 -22.56 -29.95 13.90
N VAL A 108 -21.77 -30.79 14.50
CA VAL A 108 -22.06 -32.23 14.61
C VAL A 108 -22.89 -32.47 15.84
N ASP A 109 -24.07 -33.06 15.69
CA ASP A 109 -25.02 -33.33 16.79
C ASP A 109 -25.39 -32.09 17.67
N GLY A 110 -25.35 -30.89 17.05
CA GLY A 110 -25.67 -29.64 17.74
C GLY A 110 -24.51 -29.04 18.55
N ILE A 111 -23.31 -29.60 18.40
CA ILE A 111 -22.10 -29.14 19.08
C ILE A 111 -21.04 -28.85 18.00
N GLY A 112 -20.57 -27.60 17.98
CA GLY A 112 -19.40 -27.26 17.17
C GLY A 112 -18.13 -27.86 17.82
N ASP A 113 -17.30 -28.51 17.03
CA ASP A 113 -16.04 -29.11 17.49
C ASP A 113 -14.80 -28.29 17.13
N ASP A 114 -14.99 -27.19 16.42
CA ASP A 114 -13.95 -26.19 16.16
C ASP A 114 -13.34 -25.70 17.48
N VAL A 115 -12.02 -25.69 17.54
CA VAL A 115 -11.28 -25.25 18.72
C VAL A 115 -10.42 -24.04 18.40
N VAL A 116 -10.66 -22.95 19.13
CA VAL A 116 -9.79 -21.78 19.05
C VAL A 116 -8.44 -22.08 19.71
N VAL A 117 -7.36 -21.84 18.96
CA VAL A 117 -5.98 -21.99 19.43
C VAL A 117 -5.45 -20.61 19.81
N THR A 118 -5.14 -20.42 21.08
CA THR A 118 -4.58 -19.15 21.56
C THR A 118 -3.10 -19.09 21.26
N PRO A 119 -2.59 -18.04 20.58
CA PRO A 119 -1.16 -17.83 20.44
C PRO A 119 -0.50 -17.61 21.81
N GLY A 120 0.69 -18.17 22.01
CA GLY A 120 1.46 -17.90 23.21
C GLY A 120 2.15 -16.54 23.20
N TYR A 121 2.51 -16.06 22.01
CA TYR A 121 3.13 -14.76 21.82
C TYR A 121 2.91 -14.25 20.40
N VAL A 122 2.66 -12.96 20.26
CA VAL A 122 2.72 -12.23 18.99
C VAL A 122 3.48 -10.92 19.21
N GLY A 123 4.44 -10.63 18.38
CA GLY A 123 5.21 -9.38 18.50
C GLY A 123 6.10 -9.13 17.30
N LEU A 124 6.78 -7.99 17.31
CA LEU A 124 7.74 -7.61 16.28
C LEU A 124 8.97 -8.52 16.29
N VAL A 125 9.48 -8.82 15.12
CA VAL A 125 10.79 -9.45 14.97
C VAL A 125 11.87 -8.42 15.24
N THR A 126 12.79 -8.73 16.13
CA THR A 126 13.88 -7.84 16.53
C THR A 126 14.67 -7.33 15.32
N GLY A 127 14.79 -6.01 15.21
CA GLY A 127 15.51 -5.34 14.12
C GLY A 127 14.69 -5.15 12.83
N THR A 128 13.41 -5.46 12.85
CA THR A 128 12.50 -5.19 11.74
C THR A 128 11.32 -4.30 12.20
N THR A 129 10.64 -3.67 11.25
CA THR A 129 9.45 -2.86 11.52
C THR A 129 8.19 -3.43 10.89
N ASN A 130 8.37 -4.31 9.91
CA ASN A 130 7.32 -4.86 9.05
C ASN A 130 7.21 -6.40 9.13
N GLN A 131 7.78 -7.00 10.16
CA GLN A 131 7.68 -8.45 10.37
C GLN A 131 7.16 -8.76 11.76
N LEU A 132 6.15 -9.60 11.83
CA LEU A 132 5.57 -10.08 13.08
C LEU A 132 5.87 -11.58 13.23
N VAL A 133 6.13 -12.00 14.45
CA VAL A 133 6.24 -13.42 14.78
C VAL A 133 5.11 -13.82 15.71
N LEU A 134 4.45 -14.92 15.38
CA LEU A 134 3.49 -15.59 16.22
C LEU A 134 4.11 -16.90 16.68
N ARG A 135 4.15 -17.14 18.00
CA ARG A 135 4.60 -18.39 18.60
C ARG A 135 3.43 -19.10 19.24
N PHE A 136 3.35 -20.39 19.00
CA PHE A 136 2.36 -21.22 19.64
C PHE A 136 2.75 -21.50 21.09
N GLN A 137 1.77 -21.48 22.00
CA GLN A 137 2.00 -21.83 23.39
C GLN A 137 2.28 -23.33 23.53
N ASP A 138 1.47 -24.12 22.85
CA ASP A 138 1.55 -25.55 22.86
C ASP A 138 1.90 -26.09 21.46
N ARG A 139 2.38 -27.32 21.40
CA ARG A 139 2.58 -27.98 20.13
C ARG A 139 1.25 -28.22 19.44
N LEU A 140 1.15 -27.82 18.18
CA LEU A 140 -0.02 -28.10 17.36
C LEU A 140 -0.19 -29.62 17.19
N VAL A 141 -1.41 -30.09 17.35
CA VAL A 141 -1.77 -31.47 17.07
C VAL A 141 -1.96 -31.70 15.57
N ASP A 142 -2.06 -32.93 15.14
CA ASP A 142 -2.34 -33.26 13.76
C ASP A 142 -3.82 -32.97 13.45
N ASP A 143 -4.04 -31.89 12.70
CA ASP A 143 -5.40 -31.38 12.41
C ASP A 143 -5.35 -30.39 11.24
N HIS A 144 -6.52 -29.94 10.77
CA HIS A 144 -6.67 -28.80 9.88
C HIS A 144 -6.71 -27.49 10.68
N TYR A 145 -5.98 -26.50 10.21
CA TYR A 145 -5.91 -25.20 10.86
C TYR A 145 -6.32 -24.10 9.90
N ARG A 146 -7.14 -23.18 10.39
CA ARG A 146 -7.45 -21.92 9.73
C ARG A 146 -6.79 -20.80 10.51
N LEU A 147 -5.98 -20.01 9.83
CA LEU A 147 -5.39 -18.80 10.35
C LEU A 147 -6.10 -17.61 9.70
N VAL A 148 -6.55 -16.66 10.52
CA VAL A 148 -7.11 -15.40 10.06
C VAL A 148 -6.30 -14.26 10.67
N VAL A 149 -5.84 -13.34 9.84
CA VAL A 149 -5.28 -12.05 10.26
C VAL A 149 -6.36 -11.01 10.02
N LYS A 150 -6.89 -10.44 11.11
CA LYS A 150 -8.01 -9.51 11.04
C LYS A 150 -7.58 -8.16 10.48
N GLY A 151 -8.22 -7.71 9.44
CA GLY A 151 -8.09 -6.36 8.88
C GLY A 151 -9.30 -5.49 9.19
N THR A 152 -10.37 -6.07 9.76
CA THR A 152 -11.63 -5.39 10.05
C THR A 152 -11.95 -5.34 11.53
N GLY A 153 -12.80 -4.40 11.92
CA GLY A 153 -13.31 -4.29 13.28
C GLY A 153 -12.32 -3.71 14.30
N VAL A 154 -12.64 -3.92 15.58
CA VAL A 154 -11.87 -3.35 16.71
C VAL A 154 -10.54 -4.05 16.95
N ASP A 155 -10.44 -5.30 16.56
CA ASP A 155 -9.24 -6.13 16.70
C ASP A 155 -8.42 -6.18 15.40
N ALA A 156 -8.71 -5.31 14.43
CA ALA A 156 -7.96 -5.25 13.18
C ALA A 156 -6.47 -4.99 13.44
N LEU A 157 -5.60 -5.69 12.71
CA LEU A 157 -4.18 -5.40 12.68
C LEU A 157 -3.97 -4.01 12.09
N ARG A 158 -3.28 -3.16 12.82
CA ARG A 158 -3.00 -1.78 12.40
C ARG A 158 -1.51 -1.48 12.47
N ASN A 159 -1.05 -0.66 11.54
CA ASN A 159 0.29 -0.09 11.62
C ASN A 159 0.35 1.04 12.67
N ALA A 160 1.53 1.62 12.86
CA ALA A 160 1.75 2.72 13.80
C ALA A 160 0.96 3.99 13.45
N ASP A 161 0.57 4.17 12.19
CA ASP A 161 -0.27 5.28 11.73
C ASP A 161 -1.77 5.01 11.94
N GLY A 162 -2.13 3.84 12.45
CA GLY A 162 -3.51 3.44 12.74
C GLY A 162 -4.27 2.87 11.55
N MET A 163 -3.61 2.68 10.41
CA MET A 163 -4.23 2.09 9.23
C MET A 163 -4.37 0.58 9.38
N ALA A 164 -5.54 0.07 9.00
CA ALA A 164 -5.85 -1.34 9.09
C ALA A 164 -5.14 -2.16 8.00
N LEU A 165 -4.99 -3.46 8.23
CA LEU A 165 -4.54 -4.42 7.22
C LEU A 165 -5.43 -4.30 5.98
N ASN A 166 -4.80 -4.12 4.83
CA ASN A 166 -5.48 -3.91 3.56
C ASN A 166 -5.42 -5.17 2.71
N ASP A 167 -6.41 -5.36 1.83
CA ASP A 167 -6.37 -6.44 0.87
C ASP A 167 -5.29 -6.21 -0.22
N LEU A 168 -5.05 -7.22 -1.03
CA LEU A 168 -4.08 -7.15 -2.12
C LEU A 168 -4.65 -6.43 -3.36
N THR A 169 -5.86 -5.89 -3.30
CA THR A 169 -6.43 -5.13 -4.39
C THR A 169 -5.80 -3.74 -4.40
N ASP A 170 -5.11 -3.42 -5.48
CA ASP A 170 -4.46 -2.11 -5.69
C ASP A 170 -5.50 -1.06 -6.14
N ASP A 171 -6.57 -0.91 -5.37
CA ASP A 171 -7.65 0.03 -5.65
C ASP A 171 -7.46 1.39 -4.96
N ASN A 172 -6.35 1.58 -4.23
CA ASN A 172 -6.05 2.76 -3.41
C ASN A 172 -7.14 3.08 -2.36
N VAL A 173 -7.87 2.08 -1.91
CA VAL A 173 -8.86 2.20 -0.85
C VAL A 173 -8.36 1.43 0.37
N ASP A 174 -8.24 2.11 1.53
CA ASP A 174 -8.00 1.46 2.82
C ASP A 174 -9.33 0.85 3.29
N ASN A 175 -9.64 -0.35 2.81
CA ASN A 175 -10.93 -1.01 3.06
C ASN A 175 -10.90 -1.99 4.22
N GLY A 176 -9.72 -2.33 4.74
CA GLY A 176 -9.53 -3.37 5.74
C GLY A 176 -10.01 -4.73 5.22
N ALA A 177 -9.15 -5.71 5.15
CA ALA A 177 -9.50 -7.06 4.74
C ALA A 177 -8.92 -8.09 5.70
N ASP A 178 -9.69 -9.14 5.98
CA ASP A 178 -9.22 -10.29 6.74
C ASP A 178 -8.52 -11.26 5.78
N TYR A 179 -7.38 -11.81 6.22
CA TYR A 179 -6.61 -12.81 5.51
C TYR A 179 -6.66 -14.15 6.24
#